data_da0e58099591a7d520f8d50c9e6a56ab
#
_entry.id   da0e58099591a7d520f8d50c9e6a56ab
#
_cell.length_a   1.000
_cell.length_b   1.000
_cell.length_c   1.000
_cell.angle_alpha   90.00
_cell.angle_beta   90.00
_cell.angle_gamma   90.00
#
_symmetry.space_group_name_H-M   'P 1'
#
loop_
_entity.id
_entity.type
_entity.pdbx_description
1 polymer ?
#
loop_
_entity_poly.entity_id
_entity_poly.type
_entity_poly.pdbx_seq_one_letter_code
_entity_poly.pdbx_strand_id
1 'polypeptide(L)'
;MKETEWRNQAQQDGYDEVITIDWGSGLFNDTHTHDFRVNLFIVSGGMMVTIGDEEIACGVGYNLTFDAGLPHSELVGPDGVSFLLARKTG
;
A
#
# COMPACT_ATOMS: atom_id res chain seq x y z
N MET A 1 -10.77 1.36 9.46
CA MET A 1 -9.72 2.07 10.20
C MET A 1 -9.62 3.49 9.69
N LYS A 2 -9.43 4.45 10.58
CA LYS A 2 -9.23 5.85 10.20
C LYS A 2 -7.75 6.13 9.98
N GLU A 3 -7.44 7.11 9.13
CA GLU A 3 -6.06 7.49 8.82
C GLU A 3 -5.26 7.80 10.08
N THR A 4 -5.83 8.54 11.03
CA THR A 4 -5.15 8.88 12.30
C THR A 4 -4.78 7.63 13.09
N GLU A 5 -5.67 6.67 13.17
CA GLU A 5 -5.41 5.39 13.85
C GLU A 5 -4.30 4.61 13.16
N TRP A 6 -4.33 4.58 11.82
CA TRP A 6 -3.30 3.90 11.04
C TRP A 6 -1.92 4.55 11.24
N ARG A 7 -1.87 5.90 11.24
CA ARG A 7 -0.61 6.62 11.45
C ARG A 7 -0.01 6.34 12.84
N ASN A 8 -0.87 6.35 13.87
CA ASN A 8 -0.45 6.03 15.24
C ASN A 8 0.07 4.61 15.34
N GLN A 9 -0.63 3.65 14.72
CA GLN A 9 -0.22 2.26 14.74
C GLN A 9 1.12 2.05 14.00
N ALA A 10 1.29 2.69 12.86
CA ALA A 10 2.53 2.61 12.10
C ALA A 10 3.71 3.14 12.92
N GLN A 11 3.52 4.23 13.64
CA GLN A 11 4.55 4.78 14.53
C GLN A 11 4.90 3.81 15.65
N GLN A 12 3.90 3.22 16.29
CA GLN A 12 4.09 2.24 17.37
C GLN A 12 4.81 0.99 16.86
N ASP A 13 4.54 0.60 15.62
CA ASP A 13 5.17 -0.58 15.00
C ASP A 13 6.59 -0.30 14.50
N GLY A 14 7.08 0.94 14.66
CA GLY A 14 8.46 1.30 14.35
C GLY A 14 8.73 1.62 12.89
N TYR A 15 7.70 1.98 12.11
CA TYR A 15 7.91 2.46 10.75
C TYR A 15 8.56 3.84 10.78
N ASP A 16 9.63 4.02 10.00
CA ASP A 16 10.48 5.21 10.05
C ASP A 16 9.94 6.36 9.21
N GLU A 17 9.22 6.04 8.15
CA GLU A 17 8.83 7.01 7.14
C GLU A 17 7.43 6.72 6.62
N VAL A 18 6.65 7.78 6.45
CA VAL A 18 5.32 7.71 5.81
C VAL A 18 5.32 8.70 4.65
N ILE A 19 5.00 8.20 3.46
CA ILE A 19 4.89 9.02 2.25
C ILE A 19 3.50 8.89 1.66
N THR A 20 3.05 9.92 0.95
CA THR A 20 1.80 9.91 0.21
C THR A 20 2.08 9.61 -1.26
N ILE A 21 1.33 8.68 -1.83
CA ILE A 21 1.47 8.27 -3.22
C ILE A 21 0.13 8.43 -3.92
N ASP A 22 0.15 9.07 -5.10
CA ASP A 22 -1.02 9.26 -5.96
C ASP A 22 -0.72 8.62 -7.31
N TRP A 23 -1.56 7.67 -7.73
CA TRP A 23 -1.44 7.00 -9.04
C TRP A 23 -2.72 7.21 -9.85
N GLY A 24 -2.54 7.47 -11.15
CA GLY A 24 -3.64 7.69 -12.07
C GLY A 24 -4.41 6.42 -12.44
N SER A 25 -5.62 6.63 -12.93
CA SER A 25 -6.51 5.56 -13.39
C SER A 25 -5.81 4.60 -14.36
N GLY A 26 -5.96 3.31 -14.12
CA GLY A 26 -5.47 2.26 -14.99
C GLY A 26 -3.97 2.02 -14.97
N LEU A 27 -3.22 2.73 -14.14
CA LEU A 27 -1.78 2.49 -14.00
C LEU A 27 -1.55 1.04 -13.55
N PHE A 28 -0.64 0.35 -14.25
CA PHE A 28 -0.24 -0.99 -13.87
C PHE A 28 1.23 -0.98 -13.46
N ASN A 29 1.49 -1.40 -12.23
CA ASN A 29 2.83 -1.53 -11.70
C ASN A 29 3.14 -3.03 -11.64
N ASP A 30 4.01 -3.48 -12.55
CA ASP A 30 4.31 -4.90 -12.73
C ASP A 30 4.98 -5.48 -11.48
N THR A 31 5.06 -6.81 -11.42
CA THR A 31 5.59 -7.53 -10.27
C THR A 31 6.97 -7.01 -9.87
N HIS A 32 7.08 -6.62 -8.61
CA HIS A 32 8.29 -6.06 -8.04
C HIS A 32 8.40 -6.43 -6.57
N THR A 33 9.57 -6.17 -5.98
CA THR A 33 9.82 -6.37 -4.56
C THR A 33 10.38 -5.10 -3.95
N HIS A 34 10.32 -5.02 -2.62
CA HIS A 34 10.98 -3.96 -1.85
C HIS A 34 12.00 -4.58 -0.92
N ASP A 35 13.07 -3.84 -0.63
CA ASP A 35 14.11 -4.29 0.30
C ASP A 35 13.72 -4.06 1.76
N PHE A 36 12.53 -3.54 2.00
CA PHE A 36 12.03 -3.18 3.33
C PHE A 36 10.57 -3.57 3.46
N ARG A 37 10.13 -3.71 4.70
CA ARG A 37 8.71 -3.95 5.00
C ARG A 37 7.90 -2.68 4.76
N VAL A 38 6.76 -2.82 4.08
CA VAL A 38 5.83 -1.71 3.83
C VAL A 38 4.46 -2.00 4.40
N ASN A 39 3.79 -0.93 4.82
CA ASN A 39 2.41 -0.96 5.26
C ASN A 39 1.69 0.18 4.52
N LEU A 40 0.64 -0.15 3.77
CA LEU A 40 -0.11 0.86 3.01
C LEU A 40 -1.52 1.02 3.55
N PHE A 41 -2.06 2.22 3.34
CA PHE A 41 -3.43 2.58 3.75
C PHE A 41 -4.07 3.39 2.64
N ILE A 42 -5.21 2.94 2.12
CA ILE A 42 -5.90 3.58 1.01
C ILE A 42 -6.71 4.78 1.52
N VAL A 43 -6.42 5.95 0.99
CA VAL A 43 -7.11 7.21 1.36
C VAL A 43 -8.26 7.52 0.41
N SER A 44 -8.05 7.31 -0.88
CA SER A 44 -9.09 7.53 -1.90
C SER A 44 -8.90 6.61 -3.09
N GLY A 45 -9.99 6.35 -3.83
CA GLY A 45 -9.96 5.47 -4.98
C GLY A 45 -9.74 4.02 -4.60
N GLY A 46 -9.00 3.29 -5.42
CA GLY A 46 -8.71 1.89 -5.14
C GLY A 46 -7.78 1.25 -6.15
N MET A 47 -7.25 0.10 -5.78
CA MET A 47 -6.39 -0.69 -6.65
C MET A 47 -6.50 -2.18 -6.32
N MET A 48 -6.17 -3.01 -7.29
CA MET A 48 -6.04 -4.45 -7.10
C MET A 48 -4.57 -4.77 -6.86
N VAL A 49 -4.27 -5.42 -5.75
CA VAL A 49 -2.92 -5.90 -5.45
C VAL A 49 -2.89 -7.41 -5.65
N THR A 50 -1.94 -7.88 -6.44
CA THR A 50 -1.79 -9.32 -6.71
C THR A 50 -0.51 -9.84 -6.06
N ILE A 51 -0.68 -10.87 -5.23
CA ILE A 51 0.42 -11.56 -4.54
C ILE A 51 0.30 -13.03 -4.91
N GLY A 52 1.21 -13.51 -5.76
CA GLY A 52 1.10 -14.88 -6.28
C GLY A 52 -0.21 -15.08 -7.04
N ASP A 53 -1.03 -16.02 -6.60
CA ASP A 53 -2.34 -16.29 -7.19
C ASP A 53 -3.48 -15.53 -6.52
N GLU A 54 -3.19 -14.73 -5.51
CA GLU A 54 -4.19 -14.00 -4.74
C GLU A 54 -4.35 -12.57 -5.24
N GLU A 55 -5.60 -12.18 -5.54
CA GLU A 55 -5.94 -10.83 -5.93
C GLU A 55 -6.70 -10.17 -4.77
N ILE A 56 -6.21 -9.01 -4.32
CA ILE A 56 -6.76 -8.30 -3.16
C ILE A 56 -7.28 -6.95 -3.62
N ALA A 57 -8.61 -6.76 -3.54
CA ALA A 57 -9.22 -5.47 -3.88
C ALA A 57 -9.03 -4.51 -2.69
N CYS A 58 -8.24 -3.46 -2.91
CA CYS A 58 -7.92 -2.47 -1.88
C CYS A 58 -8.70 -1.20 -2.13
N GLY A 59 -9.74 -0.96 -1.35
CA GLY A 59 -10.54 0.28 -1.37
C GLY A 59 -10.22 1.19 -0.21
N VAL A 60 -10.95 2.31 -0.11
CA VAL A 60 -10.76 3.31 0.95
C VAL A 60 -10.81 2.68 2.34
N GLY A 61 -9.81 2.98 3.16
CA GLY A 61 -9.69 2.46 4.51
C GLY A 61 -9.02 1.09 4.61
N TYR A 62 -8.67 0.48 3.48
CA TYR A 62 -8.00 -0.83 3.48
C TYR A 62 -6.54 -0.65 3.88
N ASN A 63 -6.06 -1.55 4.73
CA ASN A 63 -4.68 -1.58 5.20
C ASN A 63 -4.04 -2.91 4.78
N LEU A 64 -2.88 -2.82 4.15
CA LEU A 64 -2.16 -4.00 3.65
C LEU A 64 -0.68 -3.89 3.99
N THR A 65 -0.10 -4.99 4.45
CA THR A 65 1.31 -5.05 4.84
C THR A 65 2.04 -6.08 3.98
N PHE A 66 3.22 -5.70 3.49
CA PHE A 66 4.12 -6.60 2.76
C PHE A 66 5.42 -6.78 3.51
N ASP A 67 5.88 -8.00 3.62
CA ASP A 67 7.23 -8.27 4.11
C ASP A 67 8.26 -7.90 3.04
N ALA A 68 9.49 -7.62 3.47
CA ALA A 68 10.60 -7.38 2.55
C ALA A 68 10.77 -8.59 1.62
N GLY A 69 10.97 -8.32 0.34
CA GLY A 69 11.18 -9.36 -0.66
C GLY A 69 9.94 -10.05 -1.18
N LEU A 70 8.74 -9.67 -0.72
CA LEU A 70 7.50 -10.29 -1.21
C LEU A 70 7.14 -9.75 -2.61
N PRO A 71 7.11 -10.60 -3.65
CA PRO A 71 6.71 -10.17 -4.98
C PRO A 71 5.22 -9.81 -5.04
N HIS A 72 4.92 -8.66 -5.63
CA HIS A 72 3.54 -8.21 -5.79
C HIS A 72 3.42 -7.26 -6.97
N SER A 73 2.19 -7.12 -7.50
CA SER A 73 1.86 -6.16 -8.55
C SER A 73 0.62 -5.38 -8.18
N GLU A 74 0.43 -4.21 -8.78
CA GLU A 74 -0.73 -3.37 -8.53
C GLU A 74 -1.36 -2.91 -9.84
N LEU A 75 -2.71 -2.93 -9.88
CA LEU A 75 -3.48 -2.37 -10.98
C LEU A 75 -4.46 -1.35 -10.40
N VAL A 76 -4.29 -0.09 -10.78
CA VAL A 76 -5.13 1.01 -10.28
C VAL A 76 -6.49 0.98 -10.96
N GLY A 77 -7.54 1.20 -10.16
CA GLY A 77 -8.91 1.21 -10.65
C GLY A 77 -9.27 2.49 -11.44
N PRO A 78 -10.53 2.59 -11.90
CA PRO A 78 -10.96 3.68 -12.79
C PRO A 78 -10.92 5.08 -12.16
N ASP A 79 -10.95 5.17 -10.84
CA ASP A 79 -10.94 6.45 -10.12
C ASP A 79 -9.55 6.86 -9.66
N GLY A 80 -8.51 6.12 -10.07
CA GLY A 80 -7.17 6.34 -9.53
C GLY A 80 -7.06 5.81 -8.10
N VAL A 81 -5.94 6.09 -7.45
CA VAL A 81 -5.74 5.72 -6.05
C VAL A 81 -4.79 6.71 -5.37
N SER A 82 -5.12 7.08 -4.13
CA SER A 82 -4.20 7.80 -3.25
C SER A 82 -4.03 6.95 -2.00
N PHE A 83 -2.80 6.74 -1.60
CA PHE A 83 -2.53 5.95 -0.41
C PHE A 83 -1.30 6.45 0.33
N LEU A 84 -1.26 6.10 1.61
CA LEU A 84 -0.12 6.34 2.47
C LEU A 84 0.71 5.07 2.51
N LEU A 85 2.02 5.22 2.45
CA LEU A 85 2.94 4.10 2.53
C LEU A 85 3.94 4.35 3.65
N ALA A 86 3.91 3.47 4.66
CA ALA A 86 4.89 3.45 5.74
C ALA A 86 5.92 2.38 5.43
N ARG A 87 7.19 2.68 5.71
CA ARG A 87 8.28 1.72 5.47
C ARG A 87 9.27 1.70 6.62
N LYS A 88 9.85 0.53 6.84
CA LYS A 88 10.93 0.31 7.79
C LYS A 88 12.23 0.22 7.01
N THR A 89 13.13 1.15 7.26
CA THR A 89 14.41 1.23 6.54
C THR A 89 15.60 0.75 7.38
N GLY A 90 15.35 0.44 8.63
CA GLY A 90 16.43 0.04 9.52
C GLY A 90 16.31 -1.30 10.15
#